data_1265ae140f0f791be3e16a78771b1ae5
#
_entry.id   1265ae140f0f791be3e16a78771b1ae5
#
_cell.length_a   1.000
_cell.length_b   1.000
_cell.length_c   1.000
_cell.angle_alpha   90.00
_cell.angle_beta   90.00
_cell.angle_gamma   90.00
#
_symmetry.space_group_name_H-M   'P 1'
#
loop_
_entity.id
_entity.type
_entity.pdbx_description
1 polymer ?
#
loop_
_entity_poly.entity_id
_entity_poly.type
_entity_poly.pdbx_seq_one_letter_code
_entity_poly.pdbx_strand_id
1 'polypeptide(L)'
;MIAPLVKTAFTLSAAALAYAWGYEVRNYQLRKYQVKLLPANHRPIQILHLSDLHLSPWQKKLPTWLNQLEADPDLVVITGDVWSSQNSIPNVITALEKYFEKPGFFVPGSNDYYAPKLKNPAKYLLKDDGKRHKGKELPWKDLKNLFESAGWQWLSNKSTEI
;
A
#
# COMPACT_ATOMS: atom_id res chain seq x y z
N MET A 1 33.02 -25.34 -21.18
CA MET A 1 32.82 -25.11 -19.73
C MET A 1 31.88 -23.91 -19.41
N ILE A 2 31.71 -22.92 -20.26
CA ILE A 2 30.85 -21.73 -20.01
C ILE A 2 29.33 -22.06 -20.08
N ALA A 3 28.94 -22.96 -20.99
CA ALA A 3 27.51 -23.27 -21.22
C ALA A 3 26.74 -23.83 -19.98
N PRO A 4 27.28 -24.73 -19.14
CA PRO A 4 26.60 -25.21 -17.95
C PRO A 4 26.43 -24.10 -16.89
N LEU A 5 27.44 -23.25 -16.71
CA LEU A 5 27.38 -22.10 -15.77
C LEU A 5 26.27 -21.10 -16.17
N VAL A 6 26.16 -20.78 -17.46
CA VAL A 6 25.14 -19.88 -17.98
C VAL A 6 23.74 -20.50 -17.78
N LYS A 7 23.57 -21.81 -18.05
CA LYS A 7 22.29 -22.50 -17.82
C LYS A 7 21.91 -22.48 -16.33
N THR A 8 22.84 -22.78 -15.44
CA THR A 8 22.59 -22.75 -13.99
C THR A 8 22.22 -21.35 -13.51
N ALA A 9 22.94 -20.31 -13.93
CA ALA A 9 22.63 -18.93 -13.58
C ALA A 9 21.22 -18.51 -14.07
N PHE A 10 20.87 -18.87 -15.31
CA PHE A 10 19.55 -18.60 -15.86
C PHE A 10 18.43 -19.30 -15.08
N THR A 11 18.62 -20.59 -14.73
CA THR A 11 17.65 -21.36 -13.96
C THR A 11 17.44 -20.77 -12.56
N LEU A 12 18.51 -20.40 -11.86
CA LEU A 12 18.43 -19.76 -10.54
C LEU A 12 17.73 -18.40 -10.61
N SER A 13 18.04 -17.58 -11.64
CA SER A 13 17.39 -16.30 -11.84
C SER A 13 15.90 -16.44 -12.13
N ALA A 14 15.52 -17.40 -12.98
CA ALA A 14 14.13 -17.70 -13.28
C ALA A 14 13.37 -18.19 -12.03
N ALA A 15 13.97 -19.05 -11.23
CA ALA A 15 13.39 -19.54 -9.97
C ALA A 15 13.23 -18.40 -8.95
N ALA A 16 14.22 -17.51 -8.81
CA ALA A 16 14.15 -16.36 -7.93
C ALA A 16 13.04 -15.39 -8.35
N LEU A 17 12.90 -15.11 -9.65
CA LEU A 17 11.84 -14.29 -10.19
C LEU A 17 10.46 -14.93 -9.97
N ALA A 18 10.32 -16.23 -10.19
CA ALA A 18 9.07 -16.96 -9.95
C ALA A 18 8.69 -16.94 -8.47
N TYR A 19 9.65 -17.10 -7.57
CA TYR A 19 9.44 -16.98 -6.13
C TYR A 19 9.00 -15.57 -5.74
N ALA A 20 9.74 -14.54 -6.15
CA ALA A 20 9.45 -13.15 -5.84
C ALA A 20 8.06 -12.74 -6.35
N TRP A 21 7.73 -13.05 -7.59
CA TRP A 21 6.45 -12.69 -8.21
C TRP A 21 5.29 -13.58 -7.79
N GLY A 22 5.53 -14.88 -7.61
CA GLY A 22 4.48 -15.86 -7.30
C GLY A 22 4.14 -15.97 -5.83
N TYR A 23 5.13 -15.91 -4.96
CA TYR A 23 4.99 -16.17 -3.53
C TYR A 23 5.15 -14.90 -2.68
N GLU A 24 6.29 -14.20 -2.79
CA GLU A 24 6.66 -13.14 -1.86
C GLU A 24 5.66 -11.97 -1.87
N VAL A 25 5.25 -11.51 -3.05
CA VAL A 25 4.24 -10.43 -3.18
C VAL A 25 2.84 -10.80 -2.70
N ARG A 26 2.61 -12.07 -2.35
CA ARG A 26 1.32 -12.58 -1.85
C ARG A 26 1.38 -13.12 -0.43
N ASN A 27 2.55 -13.12 0.18
CA ASN A 27 2.77 -13.57 1.56
C ASN A 27 2.65 -12.37 2.51
N TYR A 28 1.41 -11.93 2.74
CA TYR A 28 1.12 -10.78 3.60
C TYR A 28 1.40 -11.12 5.05
N GLN A 29 2.00 -10.18 5.79
CA GLN A 29 2.36 -10.35 7.18
C GLN A 29 2.04 -9.10 7.99
N LEU A 30 1.40 -9.27 9.15
CA LEU A 30 1.28 -8.22 10.14
C LEU A 30 2.57 -8.15 10.95
N ARG A 31 3.28 -7.03 10.85
CA ARG A 31 4.46 -6.74 11.67
C ARG A 31 4.04 -5.90 12.87
N LYS A 32 4.44 -6.33 14.06
CA LYS A 32 4.16 -5.61 15.31
C LYS A 32 5.45 -4.97 15.82
N TYR A 33 5.38 -3.68 16.08
CA TYR A 33 6.47 -2.91 16.66
C TYR A 33 5.97 -2.23 17.94
N GLN A 34 6.81 -2.17 18.96
CA GLN A 34 6.54 -1.42 20.17
C GLN A 34 7.51 -0.25 20.26
N VAL A 35 6.96 0.95 20.39
CA VAL A 35 7.73 2.19 20.44
C VAL A 35 7.38 2.94 21.73
N LYS A 36 8.40 3.30 22.51
CA LYS A 36 8.21 4.00 23.78
C LYS A 36 8.25 5.52 23.53
N LEU A 37 7.12 6.09 23.11
CA LEU A 37 6.98 7.52 22.85
C LEU A 37 6.07 8.24 23.85
N LEU A 38 5.17 7.49 24.49
CA LEU A 38 4.21 8.06 25.43
C LEU A 38 4.79 8.12 26.85
N PRO A 39 4.33 9.06 27.70
CA PRO A 39 4.68 9.10 29.11
C PRO A 39 4.38 7.76 29.81
N ALA A 40 5.14 7.45 30.87
CA ALA A 40 5.06 6.17 31.57
C ALA A 40 3.64 5.83 32.11
N ASN A 41 2.83 6.84 32.40
CA ASN A 41 1.46 6.66 32.94
C ASN A 41 0.38 6.67 31.84
N HIS A 42 0.76 6.74 30.57
CA HIS A 42 -0.20 6.71 29.48
C HIS A 42 -0.51 5.27 29.07
N ARG A 43 -1.81 4.96 28.80
CA ARG A 43 -2.15 3.65 28.25
C ARG A 43 -1.51 3.47 26.88
N PRO A 44 -1.07 2.26 26.51
CA PRO A 44 -0.61 1.98 25.16
C PRO A 44 -1.69 2.30 24.13
N ILE A 45 -1.29 2.87 22.99
CA ILE A 45 -2.15 3.13 21.85
C ILE A 45 -1.74 2.16 20.74
N GLN A 46 -2.69 1.42 20.19
CA GLN A 46 -2.48 0.50 19.08
C GLN A 46 -2.83 1.21 17.76
N ILE A 47 -1.85 1.35 16.89
CA ILE A 47 -2.00 1.98 15.58
C ILE A 47 -1.87 0.92 14.49
N LEU A 48 -2.89 0.78 13.65
CA LEU A 48 -2.77 0.04 12.40
C LEU A 48 -2.25 1.00 11.32
N HIS A 49 -1.00 0.83 10.93
CA HIS A 49 -0.38 1.61 9.86
C HIS A 49 -0.41 0.83 8.55
N LEU A 50 -1.00 1.40 7.53
CA LEU A 50 -1.11 0.85 6.19
C LEU A 50 -0.46 1.79 5.18
N SER A 51 0.33 1.25 4.27
CA SER A 51 1.00 2.01 3.21
C SER A 51 1.14 1.15 1.97
N ASP A 52 1.14 1.80 0.79
CA ASP A 52 1.50 1.17 -0.49
C ASP A 52 0.68 -0.09 -0.81
N LEU A 53 -0.62 -0.07 -0.52
CA LEU A 53 -1.52 -1.21 -0.76
C LEU A 53 -1.70 -1.49 -2.24
N HIS A 54 -1.64 -0.46 -3.09
CA HIS A 54 -1.80 -0.54 -4.54
C HIS A 54 -2.97 -1.44 -4.98
N LEU A 55 -4.09 -1.34 -4.29
CA LEU A 55 -5.26 -2.17 -4.55
C LEU A 55 -5.72 -2.02 -6.00
N SER A 56 -5.83 -3.15 -6.69
CA SER A 56 -6.29 -3.23 -8.07
C SER A 56 -7.62 -3.98 -8.15
N PRO A 57 -8.46 -3.78 -9.19
CA PRO A 57 -9.78 -4.39 -9.28
C PRO A 57 -9.78 -5.93 -9.25
N TRP A 58 -8.70 -6.54 -9.74
CA TRP A 58 -8.55 -8.01 -9.82
C TRP A 58 -7.87 -8.63 -8.59
N GLN A 59 -7.28 -7.80 -7.71
CA GLN A 59 -6.59 -8.26 -6.52
C GLN A 59 -7.60 -8.57 -5.41
N LYS A 60 -7.82 -9.87 -5.12
CA LYS A 60 -8.77 -10.30 -4.08
C LYS A 60 -8.10 -10.71 -2.77
N LYS A 61 -6.90 -11.27 -2.84
CA LYS A 61 -6.22 -11.82 -1.66
C LYS A 61 -5.90 -10.78 -0.60
N LEU A 62 -5.33 -9.62 -0.98
CA LEU A 62 -4.96 -8.58 -0.01
C LEU A 62 -6.17 -7.94 0.66
N PRO A 63 -7.22 -7.51 -0.07
CA PRO A 63 -8.44 -7.01 0.57
C PRO A 63 -9.04 -7.99 1.56
N THR A 64 -9.19 -9.27 1.17
CA THR A 64 -9.73 -10.31 2.04
C THR A 64 -8.84 -10.53 3.27
N TRP A 65 -7.52 -10.59 3.09
CA TRP A 65 -6.58 -10.75 4.21
C TRP A 65 -6.65 -9.59 5.19
N LEU A 66 -6.71 -8.34 4.72
CA LEU A 66 -6.87 -7.16 5.58
C LEU A 66 -8.20 -7.18 6.34
N ASN A 67 -9.28 -7.56 5.67
CA ASN A 67 -10.60 -7.69 6.31
C ASN A 67 -10.60 -8.77 7.41
N GLN A 68 -9.93 -9.89 7.17
CA GLN A 68 -9.84 -11.02 8.11
C GLN A 68 -8.74 -10.86 9.18
N LEU A 69 -7.95 -9.80 9.11
CA LEU A 69 -6.84 -9.59 10.03
C LEU A 69 -7.36 -9.43 11.46
N GLU A 70 -6.92 -10.29 12.36
CA GLU A 70 -7.26 -10.22 13.80
C GLU A 70 -6.46 -9.07 14.46
N ALA A 71 -6.90 -7.84 14.20
CA ALA A 71 -6.37 -6.62 14.78
C ALA A 71 -7.53 -5.72 15.23
N ASP A 72 -7.45 -5.22 16.44
CA ASP A 72 -8.38 -4.23 16.99
C ASP A 72 -7.60 -2.95 17.36
N PRO A 73 -7.25 -2.11 16.37
CA PRO A 73 -6.49 -0.89 16.62
C PRO A 73 -7.35 0.17 17.30
N ASP A 74 -6.71 1.06 18.09
CA ASP A 74 -7.35 2.27 18.59
C ASP A 74 -7.56 3.29 17.46
N LEU A 75 -6.67 3.29 16.45
CA LEU A 75 -6.78 4.14 15.27
C LEU A 75 -6.07 3.54 14.05
N VAL A 76 -6.44 4.02 12.86
CA VAL A 76 -5.86 3.61 11.59
C VAL A 76 -5.15 4.78 10.92
N VAL A 77 -3.95 4.55 10.40
CA VAL A 77 -3.18 5.55 9.65
C VAL A 77 -2.83 5.00 8.28
N ILE A 78 -3.19 5.73 7.23
CA ILE A 78 -2.84 5.39 5.85
C ILE A 78 -1.89 6.44 5.30
N THR A 79 -0.72 5.99 4.84
CA THR A 79 0.34 6.88 4.30
C THR A 79 0.51 6.76 2.80
N GLY A 80 -0.62 6.64 2.09
CA GLY A 80 -0.70 6.79 0.65
C GLY A 80 -0.58 5.50 -0.16
N ASP A 81 -0.73 5.69 -1.46
CA ASP A 81 -0.66 4.67 -2.51
C ASP A 81 -1.63 3.49 -2.26
N VAL A 82 -2.89 3.86 -1.91
CA VAL A 82 -3.95 2.90 -1.54
C VAL A 82 -4.44 2.12 -2.73
N TRP A 83 -4.66 2.78 -3.86
CA TRP A 83 -5.28 2.19 -5.04
C TRP A 83 -4.45 2.40 -6.31
N SER A 84 -4.78 1.68 -7.36
CA SER A 84 -4.12 1.78 -8.67
C SER A 84 -5.09 2.10 -9.81
N SER A 85 -6.39 2.14 -9.55
CA SER A 85 -7.44 2.35 -10.55
C SER A 85 -8.73 2.84 -9.87
N GLN A 86 -9.51 3.65 -10.58
CA GLN A 86 -10.86 4.06 -10.12
C GLN A 86 -11.78 2.87 -9.84
N ASN A 87 -11.59 1.74 -10.53
CA ASN A 87 -12.37 0.53 -10.35
C ASN A 87 -11.93 -0.29 -9.11
N SER A 88 -10.96 0.21 -8.33
CA SER A 88 -10.49 -0.45 -7.11
C SER A 88 -11.31 -0.14 -5.87
N ILE A 89 -12.25 0.83 -5.92
CA ILE A 89 -13.08 1.24 -4.77
C ILE A 89 -13.73 0.04 -4.06
N PRO A 90 -14.34 -0.96 -4.74
CA PRO A 90 -14.89 -2.11 -4.04
C PRO A 90 -13.85 -2.90 -3.23
N ASN A 91 -12.63 -3.02 -3.74
CA ASN A 91 -11.55 -3.68 -3.01
C ASN A 91 -11.00 -2.84 -1.86
N VAL A 92 -11.03 -1.50 -1.96
CA VAL A 92 -10.70 -0.59 -0.85
C VAL A 92 -11.72 -0.78 0.27
N ILE A 93 -13.01 -0.80 -0.05
CA ILE A 93 -14.08 -1.04 0.92
C ILE A 93 -13.90 -2.40 1.57
N THR A 94 -13.77 -3.48 0.80
CA THR A 94 -13.55 -4.83 1.33
C THR A 94 -12.35 -4.90 2.28
N ALA A 95 -11.28 -4.17 2.00
CA ALA A 95 -10.08 -4.17 2.82
C ALA A 95 -10.25 -3.42 4.14
N LEU A 96 -11.04 -2.35 4.15
CA LEU A 96 -11.00 -1.34 5.21
C LEU A 96 -12.34 -1.16 5.94
N GLU A 97 -13.47 -1.68 5.43
CA GLU A 97 -14.81 -1.45 5.99
C GLU A 97 -14.92 -1.74 7.48
N LYS A 98 -14.28 -2.81 7.97
CA LYS A 98 -14.30 -3.15 9.40
C LYS A 98 -13.56 -2.13 10.29
N TYR A 99 -12.72 -1.30 9.70
CA TYR A 99 -11.97 -0.28 10.42
C TYR A 99 -12.63 1.10 10.34
N PHE A 100 -13.69 1.29 9.55
CA PHE A 100 -14.35 2.58 9.40
C PHE A 100 -15.02 3.09 10.68
N GLU A 101 -15.27 2.21 11.64
CA GLU A 101 -15.75 2.59 12.98
C GLU A 101 -14.62 3.14 13.90
N LYS A 102 -13.36 2.99 13.50
CA LYS A 102 -12.21 3.48 14.24
C LYS A 102 -11.80 4.87 13.74
N PRO A 103 -11.23 5.72 14.61
CA PRO A 103 -10.59 6.94 14.12
C PRO A 103 -9.57 6.64 13.03
N GLY A 104 -9.59 7.39 11.94
CA GLY A 104 -8.68 7.15 10.81
C GLY A 104 -8.09 8.43 10.26
N PHE A 105 -6.83 8.33 9.83
CA PHE A 105 -6.08 9.41 9.21
C PHE A 105 -5.49 8.96 7.90
N PHE A 106 -5.59 9.82 6.90
CA PHE A 106 -5.17 9.50 5.55
C PHE A 106 -4.32 10.61 4.92
N VAL A 107 -3.16 10.24 4.40
CA VAL A 107 -2.30 11.11 3.58
C VAL A 107 -2.14 10.46 2.21
N PRO A 108 -2.47 11.15 1.10
CA PRO A 108 -2.37 10.57 -0.23
C PRO A 108 -0.94 10.44 -0.71
N GLY A 109 -0.65 9.36 -1.41
CA GLY A 109 0.56 9.16 -2.18
C GLY A 109 0.39 9.55 -3.65
N SER A 110 1.45 9.42 -4.42
CA SER A 110 1.44 9.79 -5.85
C SER A 110 0.51 8.91 -6.69
N ASN A 111 0.38 7.64 -6.34
CA ASN A 111 -0.49 6.70 -7.04
C ASN A 111 -1.97 6.82 -6.64
N ASP A 112 -2.29 7.61 -5.62
CA ASP A 112 -3.68 7.97 -5.32
C ASP A 112 -4.19 9.04 -6.28
N TYR A 113 -3.29 9.87 -6.82
CA TYR A 113 -3.62 10.87 -7.84
C TYR A 113 -3.49 10.37 -9.27
N TYR A 114 -2.55 9.45 -9.54
CA TYR A 114 -2.22 9.02 -10.89
C TYR A 114 -2.08 7.51 -10.98
N ALA A 115 -2.77 6.91 -11.97
CA ALA A 115 -2.64 5.48 -12.22
C ALA A 115 -1.19 5.08 -12.51
N PRO A 116 -0.75 3.89 -12.05
CA PRO A 116 0.57 3.39 -12.35
C PRO A 116 0.77 3.24 -13.86
N LYS A 117 1.95 3.61 -14.34
CA LYS A 117 2.35 3.49 -15.75
C LYS A 117 3.48 2.49 -15.86
N LEU A 118 3.39 1.58 -16.83
CA LEU A 118 4.49 0.68 -17.16
C LEU A 118 5.73 1.52 -17.51
N LYS A 119 6.80 1.32 -16.75
CA LYS A 119 8.10 1.96 -16.98
C LYS A 119 9.06 0.91 -17.52
N ASN A 120 9.84 1.29 -18.53
CA ASN A 120 10.95 0.43 -18.97
C ASN A 120 12.00 0.36 -17.85
N PRO A 121 12.27 -0.82 -17.26
CA PRO A 121 13.25 -0.95 -16.18
C PRO A 121 14.66 -0.54 -16.59
N ALA A 122 15.00 -0.64 -17.89
CA ALA A 122 16.29 -0.19 -18.40
C ALA A 122 16.51 1.33 -18.26
N LYS A 123 15.45 2.14 -18.06
CA LYS A 123 15.61 3.58 -17.76
C LYS A 123 16.38 3.85 -16.47
N TYR A 124 16.33 2.94 -15.50
CA TYR A 124 17.09 3.10 -14.25
C TYR A 124 18.61 2.95 -14.44
N LEU A 125 19.04 2.39 -15.57
CA LEU A 125 20.45 2.27 -15.97
C LEU A 125 20.93 3.47 -16.82
N LEU A 126 20.00 4.34 -17.24
CA LEU A 126 20.30 5.52 -18.04
C LEU A 126 20.26 6.77 -17.15
N LYS A 127 20.93 7.84 -17.59
CA LYS A 127 20.91 9.13 -16.89
C LYS A 127 19.47 9.64 -16.82
N ASP A 128 19.03 10.04 -15.62
CA ASP A 128 17.69 10.60 -15.42
C ASP A 128 17.55 11.91 -16.23
N ASP A 129 16.51 11.96 -17.07
CA ASP A 129 16.17 13.14 -17.85
C ASP A 129 15.38 14.19 -17.04
N GLY A 130 15.14 13.92 -15.75
CA GLY A 130 14.38 14.79 -14.84
C GLY A 130 12.88 14.88 -15.16
N LYS A 131 12.40 14.21 -16.21
CA LYS A 131 11.00 14.29 -16.62
C LYS A 131 10.17 13.22 -15.91
N ARG A 132 9.27 13.68 -15.04
CA ARG A 132 8.27 12.80 -14.40
C ARG A 132 7.09 12.58 -15.35
N HIS A 133 7.04 11.42 -15.98
CA HIS A 133 5.89 11.00 -16.79
C HIS A 133 4.80 10.47 -15.86
N LYS A 134 3.82 11.30 -15.53
CA LYS A 134 2.65 10.92 -14.74
C LYS A 134 1.76 9.97 -15.55
N GLY A 135 1.08 9.04 -14.87
CA GLY A 135 0.01 8.23 -15.44
C GLY A 135 -1.27 9.05 -15.67
N LYS A 136 -2.35 8.36 -16.06
CA LYS A 136 -3.68 8.97 -16.15
C LYS A 136 -4.10 9.44 -14.77
N GLU A 137 -4.68 10.62 -14.66
CA GLU A 137 -5.23 11.13 -13.42
C GLU A 137 -6.39 10.24 -12.95
N LEU A 138 -6.39 9.90 -11.68
CA LEU A 138 -7.45 9.14 -11.02
C LEU A 138 -8.44 10.11 -10.37
N PRO A 139 -9.71 9.73 -10.20
CA PRO A 139 -10.70 10.53 -9.48
C PRO A 139 -10.46 10.46 -7.96
N TRP A 140 -9.30 10.94 -7.51
CA TRP A 140 -8.85 10.88 -6.13
C TRP A 140 -9.83 11.49 -5.12
N LYS A 141 -10.72 12.37 -5.59
CA LYS A 141 -11.80 12.93 -4.77
C LYS A 141 -12.80 11.85 -4.33
N ASP A 142 -13.01 10.81 -5.14
CA ASP A 142 -13.91 9.70 -4.78
C ASP A 142 -13.31 8.89 -3.62
N LEU A 143 -11.99 8.65 -3.65
CA LEU A 143 -11.27 8.00 -2.55
C LEU A 143 -11.30 8.87 -1.28
N LYS A 144 -11.07 10.18 -1.42
CA LYS A 144 -11.17 11.14 -0.33
C LYS A 144 -12.56 11.13 0.29
N ASN A 145 -13.61 11.23 -0.54
CA ASN A 145 -15.01 11.24 -0.08
C ASN A 145 -15.37 9.94 0.63
N LEU A 146 -14.87 8.77 0.15
CA LEU A 146 -15.06 7.48 0.81
C LEU A 146 -14.54 7.52 2.25
N PHE A 147 -13.31 7.98 2.45
CA PHE A 147 -12.71 8.04 3.78
C PHE A 147 -13.35 9.10 4.67
N GLU A 148 -13.66 10.28 4.14
CA GLU A 148 -14.34 11.34 4.91
C GLU A 148 -15.77 10.93 5.30
N SER A 149 -16.50 10.17 4.46
CA SER A 149 -17.81 9.64 4.80
C SER A 149 -17.77 8.60 5.92
N ALA A 150 -16.64 7.94 6.10
CA ALA A 150 -16.35 7.06 7.24
C ALA A 150 -15.82 7.82 8.48
N GLY A 151 -15.79 9.15 8.44
CA GLY A 151 -15.29 9.99 9.54
C GLY A 151 -13.75 10.10 9.60
N TRP A 152 -13.04 9.59 8.60
CA TRP A 152 -11.58 9.68 8.56
C TRP A 152 -11.12 11.06 8.10
N GLN A 153 -9.98 11.51 8.61
CA GLN A 153 -9.45 12.84 8.31
C GLN A 153 -8.36 12.79 7.24
N TRP A 154 -8.51 13.65 6.23
CA TRP A 154 -7.51 13.90 5.21
C TRP A 154 -6.47 14.90 5.71
N LEU A 155 -5.24 14.43 5.96
CA LEU A 155 -4.18 15.23 6.58
C LEU A 155 -3.08 15.72 5.61
N SER A 156 -3.38 15.88 4.33
CA SER A 156 -2.40 16.42 3.38
C SER A 156 -1.95 17.83 3.82
N ASN A 157 -0.69 17.94 4.26
CA ASN A 157 -0.09 19.17 4.82
C ASN A 157 -0.88 19.76 6.02
N LYS A 158 -1.50 18.90 6.82
CA LYS A 158 -2.25 19.28 8.02
C LYS A 158 -1.82 18.42 9.20
N SER A 159 -2.08 18.91 10.40
CA SER A 159 -1.99 18.16 11.66
C SER A 159 -3.34 18.12 12.35
N THR A 160 -3.53 17.15 13.23
CA THR A 160 -4.69 17.03 14.09
C THR A 160 -4.28 16.52 15.45
N GLU A 161 -5.13 16.72 16.45
CA GLU A 161 -5.00 16.16 17.79
C GLU A 161 -6.00 15.01 17.93
N ILE A 162 -5.65 14.00 18.75
CA ILE A 162 -6.44 12.79 18.99
C ILE A 162 -6.91 12.77 20.45
#